data_a55bd77f2e0fbfccc992414252cbe0fd
#
_entry.id   a55bd77f2e0fbfccc992414252cbe0fd
#
_cell.length_a   1.000
_cell.length_b   1.000
_cell.length_c   1.000
_cell.angle_alpha   90.00
_cell.angle_beta   90.00
_cell.angle_gamma   90.00
#
_symmetry.space_group_name_H-M   'P 1'
#
loop_
_entity.id
_entity.type
_entity.pdbx_description
1 polymer ?
#
loop_
_entity_poly.entity_id
_entity_poly.type
_entity_poly.pdbx_seq_one_letter_code
_entity_poly.pdbx_strand_id
1 'polypeptide(L)'
;MVMGLSGCTTYNNFKNAFFSDGKVATERTIKIGIYEPVTGQYKEQGKAEIAGIELANKLYPEVLGKKVELVYADNKSNMYDGETAIQELLTNTPSVVLGSYGETLTLVASDSIKATNTPAITISSTNPLITVNNPYYFSAAYTETRQGDALADFAYTSQKKDIAVTVKFANDDTATATIKRFTNRIKKLTGSSKSAAGNFELSTDSQDYSETIEKIRSSGAKAVFLALPPSSAKAFMEQCVKNNLTHVLFLGTKSWNDKDLLKYIGGEKKLNVAFCGEQSQANETELSKIFMEAYKSEYGEDAEPVGSTAVAFDAYVMALKAIEDAYNNLLNSNVEELAAQAKSDAEAKAIKDAYQKAMDEDIPTGTQIRDALNQIEDFQGASGVINYGGNNEPTKSVSINHIQAGREMPVYVVK
;
A
#
# COMPACT_ATOMS: atom_id res chain seq x y z
N MET A 1 -40.27 -11.92 -3.07
CA MET A 1 -39.35 -12.86 -3.72
C MET A 1 -38.03 -12.68 -3.01
N VAL A 2 -37.62 -13.66 -2.25
CA VAL A 2 -36.50 -13.56 -1.30
C VAL A 2 -35.20 -13.75 -2.11
N MET A 3 -34.49 -12.66 -2.39
CA MET A 3 -33.09 -12.69 -2.79
C MET A 3 -32.27 -12.07 -1.65
N GLY A 4 -31.73 -12.89 -0.79
CA GLY A 4 -30.98 -12.36 0.34
C GLY A 4 -30.25 -13.40 1.15
N LEU A 5 -29.63 -14.41 0.54
CA LEU A 5 -28.93 -15.45 1.33
C LEU A 5 -27.56 -15.89 0.82
N SER A 6 -27.08 -15.44 -0.33
CA SER A 6 -25.72 -15.82 -0.77
C SER A 6 -24.62 -14.97 -0.11
N GLY A 7 -24.84 -13.67 0.04
CA GLY A 7 -23.85 -12.77 0.66
C GLY A 7 -23.60 -13.08 2.15
N CYS A 8 -24.63 -13.44 2.89
CA CYS A 8 -24.49 -13.81 4.31
C CYS A 8 -23.67 -15.09 4.51
N THR A 9 -23.77 -16.06 3.59
CA THR A 9 -23.01 -17.32 3.71
C THR A 9 -21.53 -17.11 3.43
N THR A 10 -21.22 -16.33 2.40
CA THR A 10 -19.85 -15.96 2.03
C THR A 10 -19.18 -15.13 3.13
N TYR A 11 -19.90 -14.15 3.67
CA TYR A 11 -19.45 -13.35 4.80
C TYR A 11 -19.15 -14.21 6.05
N ASN A 12 -20.06 -15.10 6.44
CA ASN A 12 -19.85 -15.97 7.60
C ASN A 12 -18.70 -16.95 7.38
N ASN A 13 -18.53 -17.48 6.16
CA ASN A 13 -17.41 -18.35 5.83
C ASN A 13 -16.07 -17.60 5.90
N PHE A 14 -16.02 -16.36 5.40
CA PHE A 14 -14.84 -15.52 5.54
C PHE A 14 -14.55 -15.17 7.00
N LYS A 15 -15.57 -14.76 7.75
CA LYS A 15 -15.43 -14.46 9.18
C LYS A 15 -14.89 -15.66 9.95
N ASN A 16 -15.43 -16.84 9.72
CA ASN A 16 -14.99 -18.08 10.39
C ASN A 16 -13.61 -18.55 9.97
N ALA A 17 -13.18 -18.21 8.73
CA ALA A 17 -11.83 -18.53 8.24
C ALA A 17 -10.76 -17.55 8.75
N PHE A 18 -11.15 -16.29 9.02
CA PHE A 18 -10.23 -15.21 9.41
C PHE A 18 -10.19 -14.95 10.90
N PHE A 19 -11.35 -15.07 11.58
CA PHE A 19 -11.44 -14.79 13.01
C PHE A 19 -11.92 -16.05 13.72
N SER A 20 -11.17 -16.51 14.70
CA SER A 20 -11.57 -17.63 15.55
C SER A 20 -12.83 -17.25 16.33
N ASP A 21 -13.76 -18.19 16.52
CA ASP A 21 -14.97 -17.98 17.30
C ASP A 21 -14.63 -17.56 18.73
N GLY A 22 -14.94 -16.29 19.02
CA GLY A 22 -14.43 -15.55 20.15
C GLY A 22 -14.81 -16.06 21.52
N LYS A 23 -14.03 -15.65 22.48
CA LYS A 23 -14.31 -15.75 23.91
C LYS A 23 -15.54 -14.92 24.29
N VAL A 24 -16.12 -15.25 25.43
CA VAL A 24 -17.25 -14.51 26.02
C VAL A 24 -16.88 -13.02 26.15
N ALA A 25 -17.75 -12.16 25.63
CA ALA A 25 -17.58 -10.70 25.66
C ALA A 25 -17.38 -10.21 27.11
N THR A 26 -16.29 -9.51 27.35
CA THR A 26 -16.10 -8.73 28.58
C THR A 26 -16.62 -7.31 28.34
N GLU A 27 -16.95 -6.56 29.39
CA GLU A 27 -17.48 -5.17 29.28
C GLU A 27 -16.48 -4.17 28.64
N ARG A 28 -15.22 -4.57 28.42
CA ARG A 28 -14.18 -3.72 27.85
C ARG A 28 -14.24 -3.71 26.32
N THR A 29 -14.17 -2.51 25.73
CA THR A 29 -14.10 -2.31 24.29
C THR A 29 -12.64 -2.29 23.81
N ILE A 30 -12.41 -2.71 22.57
CA ILE A 30 -11.14 -2.49 21.87
C ILE A 30 -11.28 -1.20 21.06
N LYS A 31 -10.36 -0.25 21.27
CA LYS A 31 -10.39 1.03 20.57
C LYS A 31 -9.47 1.01 19.37
N ILE A 32 -9.99 1.44 18.23
CA ILE A 32 -9.23 1.73 17.02
C ILE A 32 -9.25 3.25 16.82
N GLY A 33 -8.07 3.86 16.81
CA GLY A 33 -7.92 5.30 16.57
C GLY A 33 -8.00 5.62 15.09
N ILE A 34 -8.76 6.64 14.72
CA ILE A 34 -8.89 7.13 13.34
C ILE A 34 -8.30 8.53 13.29
N TYR A 35 -7.13 8.64 12.68
CA TYR A 35 -6.40 9.90 12.54
C TYR A 35 -6.45 10.36 11.10
N GLU A 36 -7.45 11.18 10.74
CA GLU A 36 -7.73 11.57 9.35
C GLU A 36 -8.11 13.04 9.21
N PRO A 37 -7.92 13.66 8.02
CA PRO A 37 -8.46 15.01 7.75
C PRO A 37 -9.97 14.94 7.52
N VAL A 38 -10.75 15.27 8.53
CA VAL A 38 -12.22 15.41 8.42
C VAL A 38 -12.58 16.79 7.89
N THR A 39 -11.71 17.77 8.14
CA THR A 39 -11.81 19.15 7.65
C THR A 39 -10.54 19.58 6.90
N GLY A 40 -10.56 20.75 6.26
CA GLY A 40 -9.44 21.28 5.49
C GLY A 40 -9.38 20.80 4.04
N GLN A 41 -8.22 20.97 3.41
CA GLN A 41 -8.05 20.75 1.96
C GLN A 41 -8.17 19.27 1.55
N TYR A 42 -7.85 18.33 2.43
CA TYR A 42 -7.88 16.87 2.17
C TYR A 42 -9.13 16.18 2.71
N LYS A 43 -10.17 16.95 3.11
CA LYS A 43 -11.37 16.41 3.74
C LYS A 43 -12.10 15.34 2.92
N GLU A 44 -12.11 15.45 1.60
CA GLU A 44 -12.82 14.48 0.75
C GLU A 44 -12.07 13.14 0.69
N GLN A 45 -10.73 13.20 0.67
CA GLN A 45 -9.91 12.00 0.70
C GLN A 45 -9.95 11.32 2.08
N GLY A 46 -9.84 12.10 3.16
CA GLY A 46 -9.99 11.56 4.51
C GLY A 46 -11.35 10.91 4.74
N LYS A 47 -12.43 11.51 4.24
CA LYS A 47 -13.77 10.90 4.28
C LYS A 47 -13.85 9.59 3.51
N ALA A 48 -13.17 9.49 2.36
CA ALA A 48 -13.14 8.25 1.58
C ALA A 48 -12.42 7.11 2.35
N GLU A 49 -11.35 7.43 3.08
CA GLU A 49 -10.67 6.47 3.94
C GLU A 49 -11.53 6.09 5.16
N ILE A 50 -12.13 7.07 5.82
CA ILE A 50 -13.07 6.83 6.93
C ILE A 50 -14.23 5.94 6.48
N ALA A 51 -14.81 6.18 5.30
CA ALA A 51 -15.90 5.36 4.77
C ALA A 51 -15.50 3.87 4.62
N GLY A 52 -14.27 3.60 4.20
CA GLY A 52 -13.73 2.23 4.14
C GLY A 52 -13.61 1.60 5.53
N ILE A 53 -13.10 2.35 6.52
CA ILE A 53 -12.96 1.89 7.91
C ILE A 53 -14.33 1.63 8.54
N GLU A 54 -15.27 2.56 8.39
CA GLU A 54 -16.61 2.44 8.96
C GLU A 54 -17.39 1.28 8.34
N LEU A 55 -17.25 1.07 7.03
CA LEU A 55 -17.84 -0.09 6.35
C LEU A 55 -17.26 -1.40 6.90
N ALA A 56 -15.94 -1.47 7.09
CA ALA A 56 -15.29 -2.63 7.69
C ALA A 56 -15.75 -2.86 9.15
N ASN A 57 -15.83 -1.81 9.96
CA ASN A 57 -16.33 -1.90 11.33
C ASN A 57 -17.78 -2.35 11.40
N LYS A 58 -18.62 -1.91 10.46
CA LYS A 58 -20.02 -2.37 10.37
C LYS A 58 -20.12 -3.87 10.08
N LEU A 59 -19.21 -4.41 9.27
CA LEU A 59 -19.17 -5.84 8.94
C LEU A 59 -18.49 -6.67 10.04
N TYR A 60 -17.45 -6.11 10.66
CA TYR A 60 -16.62 -6.77 11.67
C TYR A 60 -16.58 -5.93 12.97
N PRO A 61 -17.70 -5.81 13.68
CA PRO A 61 -17.82 -4.90 14.84
C PRO A 61 -17.14 -5.41 16.12
N GLU A 62 -16.57 -6.60 16.08
CA GLU A 62 -16.00 -7.28 17.26
C GLU A 62 -14.72 -8.02 16.93
N VAL A 63 -13.82 -8.09 17.89
CA VAL A 63 -12.63 -8.95 17.91
C VAL A 63 -12.39 -9.46 19.32
N LEU A 64 -11.94 -10.70 19.49
CA LEU A 64 -11.78 -11.38 20.80
C LEU A 64 -13.06 -11.37 21.64
N GLY A 65 -14.24 -11.38 21.02
CA GLY A 65 -15.53 -11.25 21.68
C GLY A 65 -15.78 -9.89 22.33
N LYS A 66 -14.98 -8.87 22.02
CA LYS A 66 -15.11 -7.50 22.49
C LYS A 66 -15.55 -6.59 21.36
N LYS A 67 -16.44 -5.65 21.68
CA LYS A 67 -16.87 -4.62 20.73
C LYS A 67 -15.69 -3.72 20.34
N VAL A 68 -15.60 -3.38 19.07
CA VAL A 68 -14.64 -2.40 18.54
C VAL A 68 -15.28 -1.00 18.52
N GLU A 69 -14.62 -0.06 19.16
CA GLU A 69 -14.99 1.36 19.21
C GLU A 69 -14.02 2.17 18.33
N LEU A 70 -14.55 2.98 17.41
CA LEU A 70 -13.76 3.91 16.60
C LEU A 70 -13.64 5.25 17.33
N VAL A 71 -12.41 5.71 17.55
CA VAL A 71 -12.11 6.99 18.20
C VAL A 71 -11.46 7.92 17.18
N TYR A 72 -12.09 9.05 16.88
CA TYR A 72 -11.70 9.93 15.79
C TYR A 72 -10.85 11.10 16.26
N ALA A 73 -9.89 11.50 15.43
CA ALA A 73 -9.12 12.71 15.57
C ALA A 73 -8.98 13.40 14.20
N ASP A 74 -9.47 14.64 14.09
CA ASP A 74 -9.36 15.48 12.89
C ASP A 74 -8.04 16.25 12.91
N ASN A 75 -7.14 15.96 11.98
CA ASN A 75 -5.89 16.70 11.81
C ASN A 75 -6.05 17.99 10.98
N LYS A 76 -7.27 18.30 10.53
CA LYS A 76 -7.66 19.50 9.79
C LYS A 76 -6.83 19.80 8.55
N SER A 77 -6.18 18.79 7.98
CA SER A 77 -5.22 18.94 6.86
C SER A 77 -4.05 19.88 7.20
N ASN A 78 -3.68 20.02 8.47
CA ASN A 78 -2.66 20.94 8.96
C ASN A 78 -1.70 20.23 9.92
N MET A 79 -0.39 20.43 9.74
CA MET A 79 0.62 19.72 10.52
C MET A 79 0.61 20.07 12.02
N TYR A 80 0.30 21.32 12.39
CA TYR A 80 0.26 21.75 13.80
C TYR A 80 -0.99 21.21 14.51
N ASP A 81 -2.15 21.27 13.86
CA ASP A 81 -3.37 20.65 14.37
C ASP A 81 -3.20 19.11 14.42
N GLY A 82 -2.52 18.54 13.43
CA GLY A 82 -2.23 17.10 13.34
C GLY A 82 -1.40 16.60 14.51
N GLU A 83 -0.35 17.30 14.91
CA GLU A 83 0.45 16.94 16.08
C GLU A 83 -0.39 16.93 17.37
N THR A 84 -1.22 17.92 17.57
CA THR A 84 -2.12 17.99 18.72
C THR A 84 -3.17 16.85 18.66
N ALA A 85 -3.78 16.64 17.49
CA ALA A 85 -4.82 15.64 17.30
C ALA A 85 -4.33 14.21 17.56
N ILE A 86 -3.11 13.87 17.10
CA ILE A 86 -2.56 12.53 17.38
C ILE A 86 -2.22 12.35 18.86
N GLN A 87 -1.68 13.37 19.53
CA GLN A 87 -1.38 13.30 20.96
C GLN A 87 -2.66 13.11 21.78
N GLU A 88 -3.72 13.84 21.48
CA GLU A 88 -5.03 13.67 22.11
C GLU A 88 -5.65 12.29 21.85
N LEU A 89 -5.56 11.81 20.59
CA LEU A 89 -6.04 10.48 20.23
C LEU A 89 -5.39 9.39 21.06
N LEU A 90 -4.07 9.45 21.23
CA LEU A 90 -3.29 8.45 21.97
C LEU A 90 -3.60 8.44 23.48
N THR A 91 -4.16 9.53 24.06
CA THR A 91 -4.65 9.50 25.44
C THR A 91 -5.83 8.53 25.64
N ASN A 92 -6.56 8.17 24.58
CA ASN A 92 -7.61 7.16 24.61
C ASN A 92 -7.09 5.73 24.60
N THR A 93 -5.77 5.54 24.54
CA THR A 93 -5.11 4.23 24.49
C THR A 93 -5.63 3.29 23.39
N PRO A 94 -5.66 3.71 22.11
CA PRO A 94 -6.11 2.84 21.04
C PRO A 94 -5.15 1.67 20.85
N SER A 95 -5.69 0.49 20.51
CA SER A 95 -4.90 -0.70 20.21
C SER A 95 -4.12 -0.55 18.91
N VAL A 96 -4.73 0.13 17.91
CA VAL A 96 -4.12 0.47 16.61
C VAL A 96 -4.64 1.83 16.18
N VAL A 97 -3.81 2.62 15.49
CA VAL A 97 -4.22 3.86 14.82
C VAL A 97 -4.25 3.63 13.31
N LEU A 98 -5.31 4.08 12.62
CA LEU A 98 -5.46 4.05 11.17
C LEU A 98 -5.41 5.47 10.60
N GLY A 99 -4.66 5.64 9.51
CA GLY A 99 -4.47 6.94 8.83
C GLY A 99 -3.03 7.43 8.92
N SER A 100 -2.73 8.59 8.40
CA SER A 100 -3.58 9.64 7.82
C SER A 100 -3.45 9.69 6.30
N TYR A 101 -4.48 10.29 5.64
CA TYR A 101 -4.28 10.79 4.29
C TYR A 101 -3.30 11.96 4.30
N GLY A 102 -2.33 11.93 3.37
CA GLY A 102 -1.31 12.97 3.24
C GLY A 102 0.00 12.64 3.97
N GLU A 103 1.10 12.64 3.22
CA GLU A 103 2.42 12.20 3.71
C GLU A 103 2.92 13.03 4.88
N THR A 104 2.80 14.36 4.81
CA THR A 104 3.22 15.26 5.89
C THR A 104 2.46 14.99 7.18
N LEU A 105 1.15 14.77 7.10
CA LEU A 105 0.30 14.50 8.26
C LEU A 105 0.63 13.15 8.90
N THR A 106 0.92 12.15 8.07
CA THR A 106 1.38 10.83 8.53
C THR A 106 2.74 10.93 9.24
N LEU A 107 3.69 11.69 8.68
CA LEU A 107 5.01 11.88 9.28
C LEU A 107 4.95 12.62 10.62
N VAL A 108 4.10 13.63 10.75
CA VAL A 108 3.89 14.38 12.02
C VAL A 108 3.45 13.46 13.16
N ALA A 109 2.63 12.45 12.88
CA ALA A 109 2.19 11.49 13.89
C ALA A 109 3.28 10.49 14.33
N SER A 110 4.36 10.34 13.54
CA SER A 110 5.32 9.24 13.67
C SER A 110 5.98 9.17 15.04
N ASP A 111 6.44 10.30 15.57
CA ASP A 111 7.17 10.32 16.86
C ASP A 111 6.23 9.98 18.03
N SER A 112 4.99 10.48 18.03
CA SER A 112 3.98 10.18 19.06
C SER A 112 3.57 8.69 19.01
N ILE A 113 3.38 8.12 17.84
CA ILE A 113 3.13 6.69 17.61
C ILE A 113 4.25 5.85 18.19
N LYS A 114 5.50 6.19 17.88
CA LYS A 114 6.68 5.48 18.40
C LYS A 114 6.82 5.59 19.91
N ALA A 115 6.62 6.78 20.47
CA ALA A 115 6.79 7.06 21.90
C ALA A 115 5.78 6.28 22.76
N THR A 116 4.58 6.03 22.25
CA THR A 116 3.52 5.29 22.97
C THR A 116 3.54 3.79 22.68
N ASN A 117 4.42 3.30 21.80
CA ASN A 117 4.41 1.93 21.31
C ASN A 117 3.04 1.49 20.75
N THR A 118 2.29 2.41 20.18
CA THR A 118 1.00 2.13 19.57
C THR A 118 1.21 1.83 18.09
N PRO A 119 0.84 0.65 17.56
CA PRO A 119 0.95 0.39 16.13
C PRO A 119 0.01 1.29 15.33
N ALA A 120 0.48 1.73 14.17
CA ALA A 120 -0.30 2.52 13.23
C ALA A 120 -0.21 1.95 11.81
N ILE A 121 -1.27 2.08 11.03
CA ILE A 121 -1.31 1.67 9.62
C ILE A 121 -1.72 2.88 8.79
N THR A 122 -0.79 3.41 7.98
CA THR A 122 -1.16 4.44 6.99
C THR A 122 -1.84 3.79 5.79
N ILE A 123 -2.84 4.47 5.24
CA ILE A 123 -3.74 3.92 4.22
C ILE A 123 -3.25 4.27 2.83
N SER A 124 -3.00 5.54 2.54
CA SER A 124 -2.65 6.04 1.21
C SER A 124 -1.25 6.61 1.10
N SER A 125 -0.59 6.86 2.23
CA SER A 125 0.75 7.45 2.23
C SER A 125 1.79 6.45 1.73
N THR A 126 2.59 6.87 0.75
CA THR A 126 3.57 6.01 0.07
C THR A 126 5.01 6.40 0.35
N ASN A 127 5.23 7.36 1.25
CA ASN A 127 6.57 7.83 1.62
C ASN A 127 7.30 6.80 2.48
N PRO A 128 8.44 6.25 2.02
CA PRO A 128 9.17 5.22 2.76
C PRO A 128 9.74 5.70 4.11
N LEU A 129 9.87 7.02 4.33
CA LEU A 129 10.35 7.56 5.61
C LEU A 129 9.39 7.30 6.77
N ILE A 130 8.12 7.00 6.48
CA ILE A 130 7.11 6.68 7.50
C ILE A 130 7.46 5.37 8.20
N THR A 131 7.86 4.36 7.44
CA THR A 131 8.10 3.00 7.95
C THR A 131 9.55 2.74 8.32
N VAL A 132 10.52 3.33 7.61
CA VAL A 132 11.96 3.04 7.77
C VAL A 132 12.49 3.35 9.17
N ASN A 133 12.01 4.41 9.81
CA ASN A 133 12.52 4.87 11.11
C ASN A 133 11.55 4.60 12.26
N ASN A 134 10.40 4.00 11.98
CA ASN A 134 9.38 3.73 12.99
C ASN A 134 8.88 2.28 12.91
N PRO A 135 9.30 1.39 13.83
CA PRO A 135 8.87 -0.01 13.81
C PRO A 135 7.39 -0.21 14.14
N TYR A 136 6.70 0.83 14.61
CA TYR A 136 5.27 0.81 14.92
C TYR A 136 4.41 1.37 13.79
N TYR A 137 5.00 1.95 12.73
CA TYR A 137 4.23 2.46 11.60
C TYR A 137 4.31 1.49 10.41
N PHE A 138 3.16 1.05 9.95
CA PHE A 138 2.96 0.15 8.80
C PHE A 138 2.29 0.90 7.67
N SER A 139 2.47 0.45 6.44
CA SER A 139 1.73 0.97 5.29
C SER A 139 0.79 -0.09 4.75
N ALA A 140 -0.48 0.23 4.52
CA ALA A 140 -1.40 -0.62 3.78
C ALA A 140 -1.30 -0.41 2.25
N ALA A 141 -0.81 0.76 1.81
CA ALA A 141 -0.49 1.02 0.42
C ALA A 141 0.93 0.54 0.08
N TYR A 142 1.12 -0.02 -1.11
CA TYR A 142 2.48 -0.24 -1.61
C TYR A 142 3.15 1.10 -1.96
N THR A 143 4.44 1.22 -1.65
CA THR A 143 5.19 2.42 -1.99
C THR A 143 5.28 2.58 -3.51
N GLU A 144 5.20 3.82 -4.02
CA GLU A 144 5.34 4.09 -5.46
C GLU A 144 6.65 3.53 -6.02
N THR A 145 7.67 3.47 -5.20
CA THR A 145 8.97 2.91 -5.56
C THR A 145 8.90 1.44 -5.94
N ARG A 146 7.93 0.65 -5.41
CA ARG A 146 7.73 -0.75 -5.78
C ARG A 146 7.32 -0.93 -7.24
N GLN A 147 6.71 0.08 -7.84
CA GLN A 147 6.43 0.09 -9.28
C GLN A 147 7.72 -0.13 -10.09
N GLY A 148 8.86 0.39 -9.61
CA GLY A 148 10.16 0.16 -10.24
C GLY A 148 10.53 -1.33 -10.28
N ASP A 149 10.34 -2.06 -9.18
CA ASP A 149 10.60 -3.50 -9.15
C ASP A 149 9.69 -4.24 -10.14
N ALA A 150 8.38 -3.94 -10.11
CA ALA A 150 7.39 -4.58 -10.96
C ALA A 150 7.65 -4.35 -12.46
N LEU A 151 8.01 -3.12 -12.84
CA LEU A 151 8.35 -2.79 -14.22
C LEU A 151 9.62 -3.51 -14.69
N ALA A 152 10.62 -3.69 -13.81
CA ALA A 152 11.82 -4.45 -14.14
C ALA A 152 11.52 -5.96 -14.30
N ASP A 153 10.69 -6.52 -13.40
CA ASP A 153 10.22 -7.91 -13.51
C ASP A 153 9.47 -8.14 -14.82
N PHE A 154 8.54 -7.27 -15.16
CA PHE A 154 7.80 -7.34 -16.42
C PHE A 154 8.74 -7.23 -17.64
N ALA A 155 9.61 -6.23 -17.65
CA ALA A 155 10.54 -6.00 -18.78
C ALA A 155 11.42 -7.24 -19.03
N TYR A 156 12.00 -7.83 -17.98
CA TYR A 156 12.92 -8.94 -18.13
C TYR A 156 12.23 -10.29 -18.25
N THR A 157 11.33 -10.63 -17.31
CA THR A 157 10.75 -11.97 -17.26
C THR A 157 9.67 -12.19 -18.31
N SER A 158 8.80 -11.19 -18.54
CA SER A 158 7.74 -11.26 -19.53
C SER A 158 8.24 -10.88 -20.93
N GLN A 159 8.85 -9.71 -21.08
CA GLN A 159 9.17 -9.12 -22.37
C GLN A 159 10.60 -9.42 -22.87
N LYS A 160 11.41 -10.13 -22.07
CA LYS A 160 12.80 -10.52 -22.40
C LYS A 160 13.69 -9.32 -22.75
N LYS A 161 13.46 -8.17 -22.11
CA LYS A 161 14.25 -6.94 -22.28
C LYS A 161 15.33 -6.89 -21.19
N ASP A 162 16.56 -7.17 -21.54
CA ASP A 162 17.71 -7.32 -20.63
C ASP A 162 18.57 -6.05 -20.50
N ILE A 163 18.36 -5.06 -21.36
CA ILE A 163 19.05 -3.77 -21.33
C ILE A 163 18.02 -2.65 -21.26
N ALA A 164 18.08 -1.86 -20.19
CA ALA A 164 17.15 -0.78 -19.96
C ALA A 164 17.89 0.54 -19.64
N VAL A 165 17.25 1.64 -19.98
CA VAL A 165 17.61 2.98 -19.55
C VAL A 165 16.43 3.63 -18.83
N THR A 166 16.70 4.67 -18.07
CA THR A 166 15.70 5.42 -17.32
C THR A 166 15.78 6.90 -17.67
N VAL A 167 14.63 7.57 -17.65
CA VAL A 167 14.50 9.00 -17.91
C VAL A 167 13.60 9.62 -16.84
N LYS A 168 14.02 10.75 -16.25
CA LYS A 168 13.25 11.51 -15.27
C LYS A 168 13.50 13.02 -15.44
N PHE A 169 12.71 13.83 -14.78
CA PHE A 169 13.08 15.24 -14.58
C PHE A 169 14.17 15.38 -13.51
N ALA A 170 15.01 16.41 -13.67
CA ALA A 170 15.96 16.81 -12.63
C ALA A 170 15.21 17.16 -11.34
N ASN A 171 15.80 16.87 -10.19
CA ASN A 171 15.25 17.17 -8.86
C ASN A 171 13.90 16.50 -8.53
N ASP A 172 13.54 15.40 -9.20
CA ASP A 172 12.39 14.57 -8.86
C ASP A 172 12.83 13.41 -7.95
N ASP A 173 12.61 13.56 -6.65
CA ASP A 173 13.04 12.60 -5.65
C ASP A 173 12.22 11.30 -5.72
N THR A 174 10.91 11.37 -5.99
CA THR A 174 10.04 10.20 -6.13
C THR A 174 10.46 9.38 -7.35
N ALA A 175 10.67 10.03 -8.50
CA ALA A 175 11.19 9.35 -9.68
C ALA A 175 12.57 8.76 -9.43
N THR A 176 13.45 9.46 -8.69
CA THR A 176 14.78 8.98 -8.33
C THR A 176 14.72 7.69 -7.52
N ALA A 177 13.85 7.63 -6.51
CA ALA A 177 13.69 6.46 -5.67
C ALA A 177 13.12 5.27 -6.47
N THR A 178 12.10 5.50 -7.31
CA THR A 178 11.49 4.48 -8.17
C THR A 178 12.49 3.94 -9.21
N ILE A 179 13.26 4.81 -9.84
CA ILE A 179 14.34 4.45 -10.78
C ILE A 179 15.43 3.63 -10.09
N LYS A 180 15.82 3.99 -8.87
CA LYS A 180 16.80 3.24 -8.10
C LYS A 180 16.35 1.79 -7.88
N ARG A 181 15.09 1.56 -7.54
CA ARG A 181 14.53 0.21 -7.38
C ARG A 181 14.52 -0.53 -8.71
N PHE A 182 13.99 0.08 -9.78
CA PHE A 182 14.01 -0.50 -11.13
C PHE A 182 15.41 -0.93 -11.55
N THR A 183 16.39 -0.03 -11.40
CA THR A 183 17.78 -0.26 -11.78
C THR A 183 18.43 -1.40 -10.97
N ASN A 184 18.18 -1.44 -9.66
CA ASN A 184 18.67 -2.52 -8.81
C ASN A 184 18.02 -3.85 -9.16
N ARG A 185 16.72 -3.86 -9.41
CA ARG A 185 15.96 -5.06 -9.75
C ARG A 185 16.39 -5.64 -11.09
N ILE A 186 16.51 -4.83 -12.14
CA ILE A 186 16.94 -5.31 -13.47
C ILE A 186 18.36 -5.89 -13.43
N LYS A 187 19.27 -5.25 -12.68
CA LYS A 187 20.64 -5.78 -12.48
C LYS A 187 20.61 -7.12 -11.75
N LYS A 188 19.78 -7.26 -10.72
CA LYS A 188 19.62 -8.51 -9.98
C LYS A 188 19.07 -9.63 -10.87
N LEU A 189 18.04 -9.34 -11.66
CA LEU A 189 17.40 -10.32 -12.56
C LEU A 189 18.32 -10.82 -13.67
N THR A 190 19.12 -9.93 -14.23
CA THR A 190 20.05 -10.26 -15.34
C THR A 190 21.40 -10.77 -14.87
N GLY A 191 21.75 -10.56 -13.59
CA GLY A 191 23.10 -10.82 -13.08
C GLY A 191 24.17 -9.87 -13.64
N SER A 192 23.77 -8.74 -14.27
CA SER A 192 24.68 -7.83 -14.97
C SER A 192 24.48 -6.37 -14.60
N SER A 193 25.56 -5.66 -14.29
CA SER A 193 25.53 -4.21 -14.11
C SER A 193 25.25 -3.45 -15.41
N LYS A 194 25.55 -4.04 -16.55
CA LYS A 194 25.35 -3.45 -17.88
C LYS A 194 23.89 -3.40 -18.31
N SER A 195 23.01 -4.12 -17.62
CA SER A 195 21.57 -4.11 -17.89
C SER A 195 20.90 -2.76 -17.61
N ALA A 196 21.46 -1.94 -16.74
CA ALA A 196 21.09 -0.54 -16.54
C ALA A 196 22.06 0.36 -17.32
N ALA A 197 21.77 0.56 -18.60
CA ALA A 197 22.70 1.16 -19.56
C ALA A 197 22.77 2.69 -19.51
N GLY A 198 21.88 3.35 -18.79
CA GLY A 198 21.89 4.81 -18.60
C GLY A 198 20.75 5.32 -17.73
N ASN A 199 20.98 6.47 -17.11
CA ASN A 199 19.99 7.26 -16.42
C ASN A 199 20.08 8.69 -16.97
N PHE A 200 19.01 9.19 -17.56
CA PHE A 200 18.98 10.48 -18.22
C PHE A 200 18.04 11.43 -17.47
N GLU A 201 18.54 12.64 -17.24
CA GLU A 201 17.78 13.71 -16.60
C GLU A 201 17.39 14.77 -17.62
N LEU A 202 16.14 15.19 -17.58
CA LEU A 202 15.57 16.24 -18.40
C LEU A 202 15.36 17.50 -17.55
N SER A 203 15.51 18.67 -18.15
CA SER A 203 14.98 19.90 -17.56
C SER A 203 13.45 19.90 -17.67
N THR A 204 12.78 20.41 -16.65
CA THR A 204 11.31 20.58 -16.66
C THR A 204 10.81 21.47 -17.78
N ASP A 205 11.65 22.41 -18.25
CA ASP A 205 11.34 23.34 -19.32
C ASP A 205 11.71 22.81 -20.72
N SER A 206 12.30 21.61 -20.80
CA SER A 206 12.75 21.05 -22.08
C SER A 206 11.55 20.69 -22.97
N GLN A 207 11.60 21.19 -24.21
CA GLN A 207 10.64 20.87 -25.26
C GLN A 207 11.25 19.99 -26.36
N ASP A 208 12.56 19.84 -26.38
CA ASP A 208 13.30 19.01 -27.33
C ASP A 208 14.08 17.91 -26.61
N TYR A 209 13.77 16.67 -26.96
CA TYR A 209 14.36 15.47 -26.38
C TYR A 209 15.31 14.73 -27.32
N SER A 210 15.63 15.33 -28.48
CA SER A 210 16.41 14.70 -29.57
C SER A 210 17.76 14.18 -29.08
N GLU A 211 18.48 14.95 -28.25
CA GLU A 211 19.77 14.53 -27.69
C GLU A 211 19.65 13.30 -26.80
N THR A 212 18.62 13.29 -25.93
CA THR A 212 18.35 12.14 -25.03
C THR A 212 17.95 10.91 -25.83
N ILE A 213 17.12 11.07 -26.86
CA ILE A 213 16.70 9.99 -27.76
C ILE A 213 17.93 9.36 -28.46
N GLU A 214 18.90 10.16 -28.91
CA GLU A 214 20.11 9.64 -29.53
C GLU A 214 21.02 8.91 -28.52
N LYS A 215 21.13 9.40 -27.29
CA LYS A 215 21.82 8.69 -26.20
C LYS A 215 21.16 7.34 -25.87
N ILE A 216 19.82 7.29 -25.86
CA ILE A 216 19.07 6.04 -25.68
C ILE A 216 19.37 5.07 -26.81
N ARG A 217 19.31 5.52 -28.06
CA ARG A 217 19.66 4.69 -29.24
C ARG A 217 21.06 4.11 -29.13
N SER A 218 22.03 4.96 -28.81
CA SER A 218 23.45 4.58 -28.71
C SER A 218 23.73 3.61 -27.55
N SER A 219 22.89 3.60 -26.51
CA SER A 219 23.01 2.68 -25.36
C SER A 219 22.64 1.23 -25.68
N GLY A 220 21.96 0.98 -26.80
CA GLY A 220 21.43 -0.33 -27.16
C GLY A 220 20.24 -0.77 -26.27
N ALA A 221 19.59 0.18 -25.62
CA ALA A 221 18.44 -0.10 -24.75
C ALA A 221 17.31 -0.81 -25.50
N LYS A 222 16.73 -1.82 -24.85
CA LYS A 222 15.54 -2.56 -25.30
C LYS A 222 14.29 -2.16 -24.54
N ALA A 223 14.48 -1.52 -23.37
CA ALA A 223 13.41 -0.91 -22.57
C ALA A 223 13.81 0.49 -22.11
N VAL A 224 12.84 1.38 -22.02
CA VAL A 224 13.00 2.76 -21.55
C VAL A 224 11.98 3.02 -20.46
N PHE A 225 12.42 3.14 -19.22
CA PHE A 225 11.54 3.55 -18.14
C PHE A 225 11.47 5.07 -18.08
N LEU A 226 10.33 5.62 -18.45
CA LEU A 226 10.04 7.05 -18.38
C LEU A 226 9.31 7.35 -17.07
N ALA A 227 10.05 7.71 -16.04
CA ALA A 227 9.49 8.20 -14.79
C ALA A 227 9.09 9.68 -14.95
N LEU A 228 8.13 9.93 -15.83
CA LEU A 228 7.65 11.25 -16.26
C LEU A 228 6.12 11.32 -16.10
N PRO A 229 5.57 12.52 -15.83
CA PRO A 229 4.14 12.77 -15.89
C PRO A 229 3.54 12.40 -17.26
N PRO A 230 2.25 12.07 -17.35
CA PRO A 230 1.60 11.58 -18.57
C PRO A 230 1.81 12.50 -19.79
N SER A 231 1.64 13.80 -19.64
CA SER A 231 1.81 14.77 -20.73
C SER A 231 3.24 14.81 -21.27
N SER A 232 4.23 14.77 -20.39
CA SER A 232 5.65 14.77 -20.76
C SER A 232 6.07 13.45 -21.37
N ALA A 233 5.57 12.33 -20.86
CA ALA A 233 5.79 11.00 -21.43
C ALA A 233 5.21 10.91 -22.85
N LYS A 234 4.01 11.44 -23.08
CA LYS A 234 3.42 11.55 -24.42
C LYS A 234 4.31 12.34 -25.36
N ALA A 235 4.72 13.56 -24.97
CA ALA A 235 5.58 14.42 -25.80
C ALA A 235 6.93 13.75 -26.12
N PHE A 236 7.50 13.02 -25.14
CA PHE A 236 8.73 12.25 -25.34
C PHE A 236 8.53 11.12 -26.35
N MET A 237 7.47 10.32 -26.22
CA MET A 237 7.18 9.22 -27.14
C MET A 237 6.83 9.72 -28.55
N GLU A 238 6.15 10.87 -28.69
CA GLU A 238 5.91 11.51 -30.00
C GLU A 238 7.23 11.83 -30.71
N GLN A 239 8.21 12.34 -29.99
CA GLN A 239 9.55 12.61 -30.57
C GLN A 239 10.31 11.32 -30.83
N CYS A 240 10.16 10.28 -30.00
CA CYS A 240 10.72 8.96 -30.31
C CYS A 240 10.17 8.40 -31.63
N VAL A 241 8.88 8.53 -31.88
CA VAL A 241 8.25 8.09 -33.16
C VAL A 241 8.85 8.90 -34.35
N LYS A 242 8.95 10.22 -34.21
CA LYS A 242 9.57 11.09 -35.28
C LYS A 242 11.01 10.73 -35.55
N ASN A 243 11.77 10.34 -34.52
CA ASN A 243 13.18 9.97 -34.62
C ASN A 243 13.39 8.44 -34.83
N ASN A 244 12.36 7.67 -35.15
CA ASN A 244 12.42 6.22 -35.39
C ASN A 244 13.01 5.40 -34.22
N LEU A 245 12.82 5.84 -32.98
CA LEU A 245 13.08 5.04 -31.76
C LEU A 245 11.80 4.37 -31.29
N THR A 246 11.34 3.34 -32.01
CA THR A 246 10.05 2.68 -31.76
C THR A 246 10.16 1.19 -31.43
N HIS A 247 11.37 0.64 -31.50
CA HIS A 247 11.65 -0.79 -31.23
C HIS A 247 11.86 -1.12 -29.75
N VAL A 248 11.79 -0.11 -28.89
CA VAL A 248 11.95 -0.26 -27.43
C VAL A 248 10.61 -0.44 -26.76
N LEU A 249 10.62 -1.07 -25.57
CA LEU A 249 9.48 -1.11 -24.66
C LEU A 249 9.52 0.15 -23.78
N PHE A 250 8.51 0.99 -23.89
CA PHE A 250 8.33 2.12 -22.97
C PHE A 250 7.61 1.66 -21.70
N LEU A 251 8.13 2.07 -20.56
CA LEU A 251 7.61 1.71 -19.25
C LEU A 251 7.21 2.97 -18.50
N GLY A 252 6.07 2.92 -17.82
CA GLY A 252 5.53 4.03 -17.02
C GLY A 252 4.97 3.61 -15.69
N THR A 253 4.81 4.57 -14.79
CA THR A 253 4.17 4.37 -13.49
C THR A 253 2.63 4.35 -13.62
N LYS A 254 1.93 4.11 -12.51
CA LYS A 254 0.44 4.12 -12.47
C LYS A 254 -0.16 5.47 -12.92
N SER A 255 0.61 6.57 -12.83
CA SER A 255 0.16 7.88 -13.31
C SER A 255 -0.17 7.89 -14.79
N TRP A 256 0.32 6.91 -15.57
CA TRP A 256 0.03 6.78 -17.00
C TRP A 256 -1.38 6.23 -17.30
N ASN A 257 -2.16 5.89 -16.28
CA ASN A 257 -3.59 5.66 -16.43
C ASN A 257 -4.32 7.01 -16.64
N ASP A 258 -3.91 7.73 -17.67
CA ASP A 258 -4.36 9.06 -18.06
C ASP A 258 -5.10 9.00 -19.40
N LYS A 259 -6.26 9.63 -19.48
CA LYS A 259 -7.16 9.54 -20.64
C LYS A 259 -6.51 9.99 -21.95
N ASP A 260 -5.74 11.08 -21.93
CA ASP A 260 -5.12 11.65 -23.14
C ASP A 260 -3.91 10.83 -23.57
N LEU A 261 -3.12 10.34 -22.61
CA LEU A 261 -2.00 9.45 -22.88
C LEU A 261 -2.50 8.11 -23.44
N LEU A 262 -3.50 7.49 -22.84
CA LEU A 262 -4.09 6.22 -23.30
C LEU A 262 -4.67 6.34 -24.70
N LYS A 263 -5.37 7.44 -25.00
CA LYS A 263 -5.86 7.72 -26.35
C LYS A 263 -4.74 7.81 -27.38
N TYR A 264 -3.63 8.45 -27.02
CA TYR A 264 -2.44 8.54 -27.89
C TYR A 264 -1.81 7.17 -28.13
N ILE A 265 -1.54 6.43 -27.06
CA ILE A 265 -0.90 5.10 -27.13
C ILE A 265 -1.79 4.12 -27.93
N GLY A 266 -3.10 4.12 -27.71
CA GLY A 266 -4.06 3.29 -28.43
C GLY A 266 -4.17 3.60 -29.92
N GLY A 267 -3.88 4.85 -30.30
CA GLY A 267 -3.83 5.29 -31.71
C GLY A 267 -2.50 5.04 -32.42
N GLU A 268 -1.39 4.90 -31.68
CA GLU A 268 -0.03 4.82 -32.27
C GLU A 268 0.42 3.35 -32.44
N LYS A 269 0.41 2.89 -33.68
CA LYS A 269 0.70 1.48 -34.02
C LYS A 269 2.18 1.10 -33.97
N LYS A 270 3.07 2.06 -33.78
CA LYS A 270 4.52 1.82 -33.75
C LYS A 270 5.05 1.60 -32.33
N LEU A 271 4.24 1.87 -31.30
CA LEU A 271 4.68 1.82 -29.92
C LEU A 271 4.41 0.46 -29.26
N ASN A 272 5.27 0.15 -28.30
CA ASN A 272 5.14 -0.92 -27.32
C ASN A 272 5.27 -0.28 -25.94
N VAL A 273 4.18 -0.22 -25.18
CA VAL A 273 4.08 0.56 -23.95
C VAL A 273 3.48 -0.29 -22.85
N ALA A 274 4.10 -0.29 -21.69
CA ALA A 274 3.52 -0.91 -20.50
C ALA A 274 3.62 0.03 -19.29
N PHE A 275 2.65 -0.01 -18.40
CA PHE A 275 2.62 0.83 -17.21
C PHE A 275 1.92 0.13 -16.06
N CYS A 276 2.27 0.51 -14.85
CA CYS A 276 1.61 -0.02 -13.67
C CYS A 276 0.13 0.37 -13.70
N GLY A 277 -0.75 -0.62 -13.60
CA GLY A 277 -2.19 -0.42 -13.48
C GLY A 277 -2.58 -0.12 -12.04
N GLU A 278 -3.78 0.39 -11.89
CA GLU A 278 -4.53 0.23 -10.67
C GLU A 278 -4.97 -1.24 -10.58
N GLN A 279 -5.48 -1.63 -9.43
CA GLN A 279 -5.81 -3.02 -9.14
C GLN A 279 -6.52 -3.74 -10.30
N SER A 280 -6.03 -4.88 -10.72
CA SER A 280 -6.67 -5.65 -11.79
C SER A 280 -7.72 -6.59 -11.21
N GLN A 281 -8.84 -6.78 -11.93
CA GLN A 281 -9.83 -7.83 -11.66
C GLN A 281 -9.22 -9.25 -11.61
N ALA A 282 -7.98 -9.42 -12.08
CA ALA A 282 -7.24 -10.70 -11.99
C ALA A 282 -6.83 -11.08 -10.55
N ASN A 283 -6.93 -10.18 -9.59
CA ASN A 283 -6.67 -10.41 -8.17
C ASN A 283 -7.95 -10.28 -7.32
N GLU A 284 -9.09 -10.64 -7.87
CA GLU A 284 -10.35 -10.66 -7.12
C GLU A 284 -10.24 -11.66 -5.96
N THR A 285 -10.20 -11.11 -4.74
CA THR A 285 -10.21 -11.89 -3.50
C THR A 285 -11.64 -12.07 -3.03
N GLU A 286 -11.87 -12.99 -2.11
CA GLU A 286 -13.18 -13.11 -1.47
C GLU A 286 -13.54 -11.82 -0.72
N LEU A 287 -12.58 -11.18 -0.07
CA LEU A 287 -12.79 -9.93 0.64
C LEU A 287 -13.12 -8.76 -0.30
N SER A 288 -12.59 -8.74 -1.52
CA SER A 288 -12.92 -7.72 -2.50
C SER A 288 -14.39 -7.80 -2.94
N LYS A 289 -14.93 -9.01 -3.05
CA LYS A 289 -16.36 -9.22 -3.35
C LYS A 289 -17.25 -8.73 -2.21
N ILE A 290 -16.92 -9.15 -0.99
CA ILE A 290 -17.64 -8.72 0.22
C ILE A 290 -17.62 -7.20 0.33
N PHE A 291 -16.46 -6.57 0.13
CA PHE A 291 -16.31 -5.13 0.15
C PHE A 291 -17.21 -4.45 -0.90
N MET A 292 -17.19 -4.91 -2.15
CA MET A 292 -17.98 -4.31 -3.23
C MET A 292 -19.48 -4.48 -3.01
N GLU A 293 -19.93 -5.66 -2.56
CA GLU A 293 -21.33 -5.90 -2.22
C GLU A 293 -21.79 -4.98 -1.07
N ALA A 294 -21.00 -4.88 -0.02
CA ALA A 294 -21.29 -4.01 1.12
C ALA A 294 -21.26 -2.53 0.74
N TYR A 295 -20.28 -2.13 -0.09
CA TYR A 295 -20.15 -0.75 -0.55
C TYR A 295 -21.37 -0.32 -1.38
N LYS A 296 -21.78 -1.14 -2.35
CA LYS A 296 -22.99 -0.89 -3.15
C LYS A 296 -24.26 -0.90 -2.32
N SER A 297 -24.36 -1.78 -1.34
CA SER A 297 -25.49 -1.80 -0.42
C SER A 297 -25.61 -0.54 0.43
N GLU A 298 -24.48 0.07 0.82
CA GLU A 298 -24.44 1.27 1.67
C GLU A 298 -24.63 2.56 0.88
N TYR A 299 -23.97 2.65 -0.30
CA TYR A 299 -23.86 3.90 -1.07
C TYR A 299 -24.66 3.89 -2.38
N GLY A 300 -25.27 2.75 -2.76
CA GLY A 300 -26.10 2.57 -3.98
C GLY A 300 -25.45 1.67 -5.01
N GLU A 301 -26.28 1.01 -5.84
CA GLU A 301 -25.83 0.01 -6.83
C GLU A 301 -24.84 0.55 -7.86
N ASP A 302 -24.93 1.83 -8.20
CA ASP A 302 -24.03 2.50 -9.14
C ASP A 302 -22.83 3.16 -8.46
N ALA A 303 -22.69 3.02 -7.13
CA ALA A 303 -21.57 3.63 -6.39
C ALA A 303 -20.27 2.87 -6.65
N GLU A 304 -19.23 3.62 -6.97
CA GLU A 304 -17.87 3.10 -7.11
C GLU A 304 -17.00 3.63 -5.98
N PRO A 305 -16.22 2.77 -5.31
CA PRO A 305 -15.31 3.21 -4.26
C PRO A 305 -14.22 4.11 -4.83
N VAL A 306 -13.91 5.19 -4.11
CA VAL A 306 -12.96 6.21 -4.55
C VAL A 306 -11.60 5.96 -3.91
N GLY A 307 -10.55 5.97 -4.73
CA GLY A 307 -9.17 6.01 -4.25
C GLY A 307 -8.82 4.91 -3.24
N SER A 308 -8.51 5.33 -2.03
CA SER A 308 -8.00 4.47 -0.95
C SER A 308 -9.07 3.78 -0.09
N THR A 309 -10.38 3.89 -0.44
CA THR A 309 -11.47 3.32 0.37
C THR A 309 -11.29 1.80 0.63
N ALA A 310 -10.95 1.02 -0.41
CA ALA A 310 -10.70 -0.42 -0.26
C ALA A 310 -9.43 -0.71 0.58
N VAL A 311 -8.41 0.14 0.46
CA VAL A 311 -7.18 0.03 1.27
C VAL A 311 -7.46 0.33 2.74
N ALA A 312 -8.34 1.31 3.02
CA ALA A 312 -8.78 1.66 4.36
C ALA A 312 -9.59 0.53 5.01
N PHE A 313 -10.45 -0.11 4.23
CA PHE A 313 -11.15 -1.33 4.64
C PHE A 313 -10.16 -2.43 5.05
N ASP A 314 -9.15 -2.69 4.22
CA ASP A 314 -8.10 -3.67 4.51
C ASP A 314 -7.30 -3.31 5.77
N ALA A 315 -6.93 -2.04 5.94
CA ALA A 315 -6.19 -1.58 7.11
C ALA A 315 -6.94 -1.90 8.42
N TYR A 316 -8.26 -1.71 8.42
CA TYR A 316 -9.10 -2.08 9.57
C TYR A 316 -9.12 -3.60 9.80
N VAL A 317 -9.36 -4.40 8.76
CA VAL A 317 -9.40 -5.87 8.88
C VAL A 317 -8.05 -6.42 9.33
N MET A 318 -6.94 -5.89 8.79
CA MET A 318 -5.58 -6.25 9.24
C MET A 318 -5.33 -5.88 10.70
N ALA A 319 -5.83 -4.72 11.17
CA ALA A 319 -5.72 -4.34 12.56
C ALA A 319 -6.43 -5.34 13.48
N LEU A 320 -7.65 -5.76 13.14
CA LEU A 320 -8.37 -6.77 13.92
C LEU A 320 -7.65 -8.12 13.90
N LYS A 321 -7.18 -8.55 12.72
CA LYS A 321 -6.41 -9.79 12.60
C LYS A 321 -5.14 -9.77 13.45
N ALA A 322 -4.41 -8.66 13.43
CA ALA A 322 -3.20 -8.53 14.23
C ALA A 322 -3.48 -8.55 15.74
N ILE A 323 -4.59 -7.95 16.18
CA ILE A 323 -5.03 -8.00 17.58
C ILE A 323 -5.34 -9.45 17.99
N GLU A 324 -6.06 -10.19 17.15
CA GLU A 324 -6.41 -11.59 17.41
C GLU A 324 -5.18 -12.48 17.40
N ASP A 325 -4.32 -12.37 16.39
CA ASP A 325 -3.10 -13.15 16.27
C ASP A 325 -2.14 -12.86 17.44
N ALA A 326 -2.00 -11.60 17.85
CA ALA A 326 -1.20 -11.21 19.00
C ALA A 326 -1.68 -11.88 20.28
N TYR A 327 -3.00 -11.92 20.49
CA TYR A 327 -3.59 -12.56 21.66
C TYR A 327 -3.42 -14.08 21.63
N ASN A 328 -3.66 -14.71 20.49
CA ASN A 328 -3.45 -16.15 20.30
C ASN A 328 -1.98 -16.54 20.48
N ASN A 329 -1.05 -15.74 19.95
CA ASN A 329 0.38 -15.95 20.17
C ASN A 329 0.75 -15.85 21.66
N LEU A 330 0.15 -14.90 22.38
CA LEU A 330 0.34 -14.73 23.80
C LEU A 330 -0.13 -15.97 24.58
N LEU A 331 -1.33 -16.47 24.31
CA LEU A 331 -1.89 -17.67 24.96
C LEU A 331 -1.03 -18.92 24.73
N ASN A 332 -0.39 -19.01 23.56
CA ASN A 332 0.47 -20.12 23.19
C ASN A 332 1.94 -19.95 23.60
N SER A 333 2.32 -18.78 24.16
CA SER A 333 3.71 -18.46 24.52
C SER A 333 4.09 -19.01 25.89
N ASN A 334 5.32 -19.52 25.99
CA ASN A 334 5.98 -19.76 27.27
C ASN A 334 6.70 -18.46 27.69
N VAL A 335 6.06 -17.63 28.51
CA VAL A 335 6.61 -16.34 28.91
C VAL A 335 7.94 -16.45 29.68
N GLU A 336 8.14 -17.52 30.43
CA GLU A 336 9.40 -17.74 31.16
C GLU A 336 10.56 -18.03 30.18
N GLU A 337 10.31 -18.79 29.12
CA GLU A 337 11.28 -19.04 28.07
C GLU A 337 11.60 -17.78 27.27
N LEU A 338 10.58 -16.96 26.93
CA LEU A 338 10.80 -15.68 26.27
C LEU A 338 11.60 -14.71 27.13
N ALA A 339 11.29 -14.63 28.44
CA ALA A 339 12.02 -13.79 29.38
C ALA A 339 13.48 -14.28 29.59
N ALA A 340 13.72 -15.58 29.51
CA ALA A 340 15.08 -16.15 29.62
C ALA A 340 15.97 -15.82 28.40
N GLN A 341 15.38 -15.50 27.24
CA GLN A 341 16.09 -15.10 26.01
C GLN A 341 16.35 -13.57 25.96
N ALA A 342 15.85 -12.81 26.92
CA ALA A 342 16.04 -11.35 26.97
C ALA A 342 17.51 -10.96 27.16
N LYS A 343 17.90 -9.84 26.56
CA LYS A 343 19.29 -9.32 26.61
C LYS A 343 19.64 -8.64 27.92
N SER A 344 18.64 -8.37 28.80
CA SER A 344 18.81 -7.73 30.09
C SER A 344 17.64 -8.08 31.03
N ASP A 345 17.88 -7.94 32.35
CA ASP A 345 16.84 -8.11 33.38
C ASP A 345 15.68 -7.13 33.20
N ALA A 346 15.95 -5.92 32.69
CA ALA A 346 14.92 -4.93 32.40
C ALA A 346 14.02 -5.37 31.23
N GLU A 347 14.58 -5.97 30.19
CA GLU A 347 13.85 -6.54 29.07
C GLU A 347 13.04 -7.77 29.49
N ALA A 348 13.63 -8.66 30.28
CA ALA A 348 12.93 -9.82 30.84
C ALA A 348 11.71 -9.43 31.66
N LYS A 349 11.88 -8.40 32.51
CA LYS A 349 10.78 -7.85 33.31
C LYS A 349 9.71 -7.24 32.41
N ALA A 350 10.07 -6.45 31.39
CA ALA A 350 9.12 -5.84 30.46
C ALA A 350 8.28 -6.89 29.71
N ILE A 351 8.88 -8.01 29.31
CA ILE A 351 8.18 -9.14 28.68
C ILE A 351 7.13 -9.72 29.64
N LYS A 352 7.50 -9.98 30.91
CA LYS A 352 6.57 -10.52 31.92
C LYS A 352 5.46 -9.55 32.25
N ASP A 353 5.79 -8.26 32.43
CA ASP A 353 4.81 -7.22 32.72
C ASP A 353 3.80 -7.05 31.56
N ALA A 354 4.28 -7.08 30.31
CA ALA A 354 3.43 -7.00 29.13
C ALA A 354 2.52 -8.23 28.98
N TYR A 355 3.03 -9.43 29.27
CA TYR A 355 2.23 -10.66 29.30
C TYR A 355 1.13 -10.56 30.35
N GLN A 356 1.52 -10.20 31.60
CA GLN A 356 0.56 -10.10 32.70
C GLN A 356 -0.54 -9.08 32.42
N LYS A 357 -0.16 -7.90 31.90
CA LYS A 357 -1.10 -6.85 31.49
C LYS A 357 -2.10 -7.36 30.43
N ALA A 358 -1.59 -8.01 29.38
CA ALA A 358 -2.45 -8.52 28.34
C ALA A 358 -3.41 -9.62 28.83
N MET A 359 -2.94 -10.46 29.77
CA MET A 359 -3.80 -11.49 30.41
C MET A 359 -4.84 -10.87 31.33
N ASP A 360 -4.49 -9.84 32.12
CA ASP A 360 -5.40 -9.15 33.02
C ASP A 360 -6.47 -8.33 32.28
N GLU A 361 -6.08 -7.75 31.14
CA GLU A 361 -6.97 -6.91 30.34
C GLU A 361 -7.69 -7.69 29.23
N ASP A 362 -7.25 -8.91 28.90
CA ASP A 362 -7.67 -9.68 27.73
C ASP A 362 -7.46 -8.88 26.42
N ILE A 363 -6.47 -8.00 26.38
CA ILE A 363 -6.12 -7.16 25.22
C ILE A 363 -4.60 -7.16 25.07
N PRO A 364 -4.05 -7.54 23.91
CA PRO A 364 -2.62 -7.51 23.69
C PRO A 364 -2.08 -6.08 23.71
N THR A 365 -0.81 -5.94 24.10
CA THR A 365 -0.09 -4.67 24.10
C THR A 365 0.22 -4.23 22.68
N GLY A 366 0.46 -2.93 22.46
CA GLY A 366 0.85 -2.40 21.15
C GLY A 366 2.09 -3.08 20.56
N THR A 367 3.06 -3.48 21.40
CA THR A 367 4.25 -4.23 20.94
C THR A 367 3.88 -5.60 20.39
N GLN A 368 3.00 -6.33 21.05
CA GLN A 368 2.53 -7.64 20.58
C GLN A 368 1.73 -7.53 19.28
N ILE A 369 0.87 -6.51 19.17
CA ILE A 369 0.12 -6.24 17.94
C ILE A 369 1.06 -5.84 16.79
N ARG A 370 2.08 -5.02 17.05
CA ARG A 370 3.13 -4.70 16.06
C ARG A 370 3.82 -5.97 15.55
N ASP A 371 4.17 -6.87 16.44
CA ASP A 371 4.87 -8.12 16.08
C ASP A 371 3.95 -9.04 15.25
N ALA A 372 2.67 -9.08 15.56
CA ALA A 372 1.68 -9.80 14.76
C ALA A 372 1.46 -9.16 13.38
N LEU A 373 1.42 -7.81 13.30
CA LEU A 373 1.37 -7.11 12.00
C LEU A 373 2.56 -7.48 11.11
N ASN A 374 3.76 -7.52 11.67
CA ASN A 374 4.97 -7.91 10.92
C ASN A 374 4.93 -9.34 10.36
N GLN A 375 4.10 -10.21 10.92
CA GLN A 375 3.97 -11.61 10.51
C GLN A 375 2.83 -11.83 9.51
N ILE A 376 2.08 -10.77 9.13
CA ILE A 376 1.01 -10.90 8.14
C ILE A 376 1.63 -11.29 6.79
N GLU A 377 1.28 -12.48 6.32
CA GLU A 377 1.61 -13.02 5.01
C GLU A 377 0.33 -13.49 4.32
N ASP A 378 0.27 -13.30 3.00
CA ASP A 378 -0.82 -13.76 2.12
C ASP A 378 -2.23 -13.26 2.55
N PHE A 379 -2.30 -12.03 3.11
CA PHE A 379 -3.57 -11.42 3.45
C PHE A 379 -4.36 -11.11 2.18
N GLN A 380 -5.49 -11.79 1.99
CA GLN A 380 -6.35 -11.68 0.82
C GLN A 380 -7.28 -10.46 0.95
N GLY A 381 -6.72 -9.24 0.89
CA GLY A 381 -7.43 -7.99 1.11
C GLY A 381 -8.40 -7.60 0.00
N ALA A 382 -9.33 -6.68 0.29
CA ALA A 382 -10.23 -6.07 -0.68
C ALA A 382 -9.44 -5.26 -1.74
N SER A 383 -8.33 -4.67 -1.35
CA SER A 383 -7.41 -3.95 -2.24
C SER A 383 -6.32 -4.83 -2.85
N GLY A 384 -6.40 -6.15 -2.73
CA GLY A 384 -5.45 -7.14 -3.23
C GLY A 384 -4.66 -7.84 -2.13
N VAL A 385 -3.78 -8.76 -2.54
CA VAL A 385 -2.98 -9.55 -1.60
C VAL A 385 -1.89 -8.68 -0.96
N ILE A 386 -1.79 -8.72 0.37
CA ILE A 386 -0.85 -7.92 1.17
C ILE A 386 0.07 -8.87 1.96
N ASN A 387 1.38 -8.63 1.87
CA ASN A 387 2.39 -9.33 2.64
C ASN A 387 3.34 -8.33 3.28
N TYR A 388 3.58 -8.41 4.56
CA TYR A 388 4.63 -7.61 5.20
C TYR A 388 5.99 -8.33 5.19
N GLY A 389 6.02 -9.64 5.41
CA GLY A 389 7.24 -10.43 5.33
C GLY A 389 8.37 -9.92 6.22
N GLY A 390 8.06 -9.39 7.40
CA GLY A 390 9.01 -8.79 8.33
C GLY A 390 9.39 -7.33 8.03
N ASN A 391 8.76 -6.70 7.05
CA ASN A 391 8.92 -5.29 6.74
C ASN A 391 7.61 -4.54 6.99
N ASN A 392 7.69 -3.30 7.46
CA ASN A 392 6.50 -2.48 7.69
C ASN A 392 5.89 -1.95 6.38
N GLU A 393 6.51 -2.20 5.23
CA GLU A 393 5.99 -1.90 3.88
C GLU A 393 5.42 -3.17 3.25
N PRO A 394 4.18 -3.14 2.72
CA PRO A 394 3.61 -4.31 2.12
C PRO A 394 4.26 -4.61 0.77
N THR A 395 4.47 -5.88 0.49
CA THR A 395 4.62 -6.35 -0.88
C THR A 395 3.24 -6.68 -1.42
N LYS A 396 2.74 -5.83 -2.32
CA LYS A 396 1.50 -6.07 -3.07
C LYS A 396 1.82 -6.52 -4.48
N SER A 397 0.94 -7.34 -5.04
CA SER A 397 0.95 -7.61 -6.47
C SER A 397 0.71 -6.30 -7.24
N VAL A 398 1.49 -6.10 -8.29
CA VAL A 398 1.34 -4.94 -9.18
C VAL A 398 0.84 -5.42 -10.53
N SER A 399 -0.30 -4.92 -10.98
CA SER A 399 -0.77 -5.17 -12.34
C SER A 399 0.01 -4.31 -13.33
N ILE A 400 0.31 -4.88 -14.50
CA ILE A 400 0.94 -4.18 -15.61
C ILE A 400 -0.02 -4.19 -16.80
N ASN A 401 -0.51 -3.03 -17.16
CA ASN A 401 -1.23 -2.83 -18.41
C ASN A 401 -0.23 -2.74 -19.55
N HIS A 402 -0.49 -3.45 -20.63
CA HIS A 402 0.42 -3.51 -21.76
C HIS A 402 -0.35 -3.24 -23.07
N ILE A 403 0.10 -2.26 -23.83
CA ILE A 403 -0.47 -1.87 -25.12
C ILE A 403 0.63 -2.00 -26.17
N GLN A 404 0.42 -2.88 -27.14
CA GLN A 404 1.36 -3.11 -28.24
C GLN A 404 0.68 -2.86 -29.58
N ALA A 405 1.27 -1.99 -30.37
CA ALA A 405 0.73 -1.60 -31.68
C ALA A 405 -0.73 -1.12 -31.62
N GLY A 406 -1.08 -0.36 -30.56
CA GLY A 406 -2.41 0.16 -30.29
C GLY A 406 -3.43 -0.90 -29.83
N ARG A 407 -3.00 -2.11 -29.47
CA ARG A 407 -3.86 -3.18 -28.96
C ARG A 407 -3.53 -3.46 -27.50
N GLU A 408 -4.56 -3.57 -26.68
CA GLU A 408 -4.42 -4.05 -25.32
C GLU A 408 -4.01 -5.51 -25.30
N MET A 409 -3.01 -5.81 -24.54
CA MET A 409 -2.54 -7.16 -24.26
C MET A 409 -3.11 -7.64 -22.90
N PRO A 410 -3.14 -8.94 -22.63
CA PRO A 410 -3.55 -9.43 -21.32
C PRO A 410 -2.76 -8.78 -20.19
N VAL A 411 -3.45 -8.41 -19.12
CA VAL A 411 -2.82 -7.82 -17.93
C VAL A 411 -1.83 -8.81 -17.33
N TYR A 412 -0.63 -8.34 -17.04
CA TYR A 412 0.40 -9.13 -16.37
C TYR A 412 0.45 -8.75 -14.90
N VAL A 413 0.49 -9.73 -14.01
CA VAL A 413 0.54 -9.50 -12.56
C VAL A 413 1.91 -9.90 -12.04
N VAL A 414 2.60 -8.96 -11.43
CA VAL A 414 3.84 -9.17 -10.67
C VAL A 414 3.45 -9.43 -9.22
N LYS A 415 3.81 -10.60 -8.71
CA LYS A 415 3.56 -11.01 -7.31
C LYS A 415 4.62 -10.49 -6.38
#